data_5061fd8e518183c57d6a2db417d5240b
#
_entry.id   5061fd8e518183c57d6a2db417d5240b
#
_cell.length_a   1.000
_cell.length_b   1.000
_cell.length_c   1.000
_cell.angle_alpha   90.00
_cell.angle_beta   90.00
_cell.angle_gamma   90.00
#
_symmetry.space_group_name_H-M   'P 1'
#
loop_
_entity.id
_entity.type
_entity.pdbx_description
1 polymer ?
#
loop_
_entity_poly.entity_id
_entity_poly.type
_entity_poly.pdbx_seq_one_letter_code
_entity_poly.pdbx_strand_id
1 'polypeptide(L)'
;VLFRSMNVVKQLRKVGIDVTALPSRHSVYFENIYGTNPDDRTQRVLAKADPFTASQLREIDAEIYHLGSLLADDFSLEVIKELSLKGLIAVDSQGYLREVRDTHVYPTDWTDKREALRYIHFLKVNEHEMEVLTGLSDPHEAARRLHEWGVKEVLVTLGSMGSLIFNGTDFFRIPAYK
;
A
#
# COMPACT_ATOMS: atom_id res chain seq x y z
N VAL A 1 4.68 13.33 20.61
CA VAL A 1 4.28 12.58 19.42
C VAL A 1 2.79 12.75 19.15
N LEU A 2 1.92 12.57 20.16
CA LEU A 2 0.47 12.76 20.04
C LEU A 2 0.07 14.17 19.52
N PHE A 3 0.80 15.22 19.87
CA PHE A 3 0.49 16.59 19.46
C PHE A 3 0.68 16.85 17.94
N ARG A 4 1.68 16.25 17.30
CA ARG A 4 1.88 16.42 15.84
C ARG A 4 0.79 15.73 15.02
N SER A 5 0.43 14.50 15.39
CA SER A 5 -0.65 13.75 14.73
C SER A 5 -1.99 14.46 14.85
N MET A 6 -2.33 15.01 16.01
CA MET A 6 -3.57 15.77 16.24
C MET A 6 -3.67 17.04 15.40
N ASN A 7 -2.54 17.73 15.13
CA ASN A 7 -2.54 18.89 14.25
C ASN A 7 -2.83 18.51 12.78
N VAL A 8 -2.27 17.41 12.30
CA VAL A 8 -2.55 16.89 10.94
C VAL A 8 -4.02 16.52 10.80
N VAL A 9 -4.60 15.79 11.76
CA VAL A 9 -6.03 15.46 11.78
C VAL A 9 -6.90 16.72 11.70
N LYS A 10 -6.59 17.75 12.49
CA LYS A 10 -7.32 19.01 12.43
C LYS A 10 -7.22 19.71 11.08
N GLN A 11 -6.05 19.68 10.44
CA GLN A 11 -5.84 20.26 9.10
C GLN A 11 -6.65 19.52 8.03
N LEU A 12 -6.65 18.17 8.04
CA LEU A 12 -7.42 17.36 7.12
C LEU A 12 -8.93 17.62 7.25
N ARG A 13 -9.44 17.68 8.48
CA ARG A 13 -10.84 18.02 8.74
C ARG A 13 -11.23 19.41 8.23
N LYS A 14 -10.31 20.39 8.32
CA LYS A 14 -10.56 21.75 7.80
C LYS A 14 -10.76 21.82 6.29
N VAL A 15 -10.16 20.90 5.53
CA VAL A 15 -10.32 20.81 4.07
C VAL A 15 -11.42 19.83 3.66
N GLY A 16 -12.28 19.42 4.60
CA GLY A 16 -13.46 18.59 4.33
C GLY A 16 -13.19 17.09 4.28
N ILE A 17 -12.02 16.63 4.73
CA ILE A 17 -11.72 15.20 4.84
C ILE A 17 -12.23 14.72 6.21
N ASP A 18 -13.13 13.72 6.20
CA ASP A 18 -13.53 13.05 7.43
C ASP A 18 -12.39 12.14 7.92
N VAL A 19 -12.02 12.28 9.18
CA VAL A 19 -10.88 11.57 9.77
C VAL A 19 -11.30 10.92 11.08
N THR A 20 -11.26 9.59 11.11
CA THR A 20 -11.39 8.80 12.34
C THR A 20 -10.00 8.40 12.80
N ALA A 21 -9.57 8.95 13.94
CA ALA A 21 -8.29 8.60 14.56
C ALA A 21 -8.50 7.46 15.55
N LEU A 22 -7.98 6.28 15.21
CA LEU A 22 -8.03 5.13 16.11
C LEU A 22 -6.93 5.19 17.17
N PRO A 23 -7.18 4.76 18.40
CA PRO A 23 -6.16 4.67 19.44
C PRO A 23 -5.04 3.71 19.03
N SER A 24 -3.80 4.10 19.29
CA SER A 24 -2.61 3.27 19.08
C SER A 24 -1.56 3.64 20.13
N ARG A 25 -0.76 2.67 20.57
CA ARG A 25 0.33 2.90 21.54
C ARG A 25 1.35 3.91 21.02
N HIS A 26 1.62 3.87 19.73
CA HIS A 26 2.53 4.77 19.03
C HIS A 26 1.95 5.17 17.67
N SER A 27 2.36 6.33 17.16
CA SER A 27 2.23 6.62 15.73
C SER A 27 3.42 6.01 15.01
N VAL A 28 3.21 5.53 13.78
CA VAL A 28 4.34 5.09 12.96
C VAL A 28 5.30 6.27 12.71
N TYR A 29 6.59 6.01 12.89
CA TYR A 29 7.62 7.03 12.68
C TYR A 29 8.70 6.50 11.76
N PHE A 30 8.72 7.04 10.53
CA PHE A 30 9.78 6.81 9.54
C PHE A 30 10.81 7.93 9.59
N GLU A 31 12.06 7.53 9.55
CA GLU A 31 13.19 8.42 9.28
C GLU A 31 13.73 8.07 7.89
N ASN A 32 13.78 9.08 7.00
CA ASN A 32 14.39 8.92 5.68
C ASN A 32 15.76 9.59 5.70
N ILE A 33 16.79 8.83 5.42
CA ILE A 33 18.17 9.29 5.35
C ILE A 33 18.56 9.26 3.88
N TYR A 34 18.86 10.43 3.31
CA TYR A 34 19.28 10.58 1.93
C TYR A 34 20.80 10.64 1.85
N GLY A 35 21.37 9.87 0.93
CA GLY A 35 22.79 9.89 0.62
C GLY A 35 23.18 11.11 -0.23
N THR A 36 24.42 11.10 -0.75
CA THR A 36 24.88 12.10 -1.73
C THR A 36 24.16 11.98 -3.06
N ASN A 37 23.70 10.79 -3.43
CA ASN A 37 22.80 10.56 -4.55
C ASN A 37 21.34 10.62 -4.03
N PRO A 38 20.45 11.46 -4.61
CA PRO A 38 19.04 11.54 -4.22
C PRO A 38 18.27 10.21 -4.32
N ASP A 39 18.75 9.28 -5.14
CA ASP A 39 18.16 7.95 -5.30
C ASP A 39 18.58 6.98 -4.18
N ASP A 40 19.68 7.29 -3.46
CA ASP A 40 20.17 6.52 -2.31
C ASP A 40 19.43 6.95 -1.04
N ARG A 41 18.32 6.30 -0.77
CA ARG A 41 17.52 6.53 0.43
C ARG A 41 17.52 5.30 1.33
N THR A 42 18.02 5.47 2.55
CA THR A 42 17.86 4.49 3.62
C THR A 42 16.65 4.88 4.48
N GLN A 43 15.85 3.91 4.85
CA GLN A 43 14.68 4.12 5.70
C GLN A 43 14.84 3.40 7.03
N ARG A 44 14.47 4.08 8.12
CA ARG A 44 14.38 3.50 9.45
C ARG A 44 12.97 3.70 10.00
N VAL A 45 12.48 2.71 10.73
CA VAL A 45 11.21 2.76 11.47
C VAL A 45 11.54 2.83 12.95
N LEU A 46 11.39 4.01 13.53
CA LEU A 46 11.74 4.27 14.92
C LEU A 46 10.57 3.94 15.87
N ALA A 47 9.34 3.92 15.37
CA ALA A 47 8.16 3.47 16.09
C ALA A 47 7.15 2.87 15.13
N LYS A 48 6.43 1.84 15.58
CA LYS A 48 5.32 1.22 14.84
C LYS A 48 3.99 1.59 15.49
N ALA A 49 2.97 1.87 14.67
CA ALA A 49 1.59 1.89 15.14
C ALA A 49 1.08 0.46 15.40
N ASP A 50 0.02 0.35 16.19
CA ASP A 50 -0.68 -0.92 16.31
C ASP A 50 -1.39 -1.25 14.99
N PRO A 51 -1.43 -2.53 14.55
CA PRO A 51 -2.15 -2.95 13.36
C PRO A 51 -3.65 -2.62 13.43
N PHE A 52 -4.26 -2.39 12.28
CA PHE A 52 -5.72 -2.27 12.20
C PHE A 52 -6.37 -3.64 12.39
N THR A 53 -7.48 -3.66 13.12
CA THR A 53 -8.27 -4.88 13.32
C THR A 53 -9.61 -4.79 12.59
N ALA A 54 -10.17 -5.92 12.19
CA ALA A 54 -11.49 -5.98 11.55
C ALA A 54 -12.58 -5.36 12.43
N SER A 55 -12.52 -5.54 13.76
CA SER A 55 -13.48 -4.96 14.69
C SER A 55 -13.45 -3.42 14.72
N GLN A 56 -12.27 -2.81 14.60
CA GLN A 56 -12.13 -1.34 14.54
C GLN A 56 -12.72 -0.75 13.24
N LEU A 57 -12.72 -1.53 12.16
CA LEU A 57 -13.15 -1.09 10.83
C LEU A 57 -14.59 -1.50 10.51
N ARG A 58 -15.26 -2.24 11.41
CA ARG A 58 -16.60 -2.79 11.19
C ARG A 58 -17.64 -1.74 10.85
N GLU A 59 -17.61 -0.60 11.54
CA GLU A 59 -18.60 0.48 11.37
C GLU A 59 -18.28 1.44 10.21
N ILE A 60 -17.17 1.20 9.51
CA ILE A 60 -16.80 2.02 8.36
C ILE A 60 -17.45 1.45 7.12
N ASP A 61 -18.30 2.23 6.46
CA ASP A 61 -18.91 1.90 5.18
C ASP A 61 -18.32 2.77 4.07
N ALA A 62 -17.85 2.12 3.00
CA ALA A 62 -17.32 2.77 1.82
C ALA A 62 -17.53 1.90 0.58
N GLU A 63 -17.65 2.52 -0.58
CA GLU A 63 -17.67 1.80 -1.86
C GLU A 63 -16.29 1.21 -2.19
N ILE A 64 -15.23 1.94 -1.82
CA ILE A 64 -13.83 1.54 -2.03
C ILE A 64 -13.06 1.72 -0.72
N TYR A 65 -12.39 0.66 -0.28
CA TYR A 65 -11.45 0.67 0.83
C TYR A 65 -10.02 0.72 0.27
N HIS A 66 -9.37 1.87 0.40
CA HIS A 66 -7.97 2.02 0.01
C HIS A 66 -7.05 1.72 1.19
N LEU A 67 -6.30 0.62 1.10
CA LEU A 67 -5.37 0.16 2.12
C LEU A 67 -3.96 0.67 1.77
N GLY A 68 -3.63 1.85 2.27
CA GLY A 68 -2.30 2.47 2.13
C GLY A 68 -1.37 2.03 3.24
N SER A 69 -1.00 0.75 3.29
CA SER A 69 -0.12 0.22 4.32
C SER A 69 1.27 0.83 4.26
N LEU A 70 1.84 1.13 5.42
CA LEU A 70 3.23 1.56 5.57
C LEU A 70 4.14 0.38 5.91
N LEU A 71 3.60 -0.61 6.61
CA LEU A 71 4.28 -1.83 7.06
C LEU A 71 3.42 -3.06 6.76
N ALA A 72 4.06 -4.22 6.69
CA ALA A 72 3.41 -5.46 6.28
C ALA A 72 2.30 -5.94 7.23
N ASP A 73 2.37 -5.54 8.49
CA ASP A 73 1.42 -5.90 9.53
C ASP A 73 0.29 -4.89 9.76
N ASP A 74 0.25 -3.77 9.01
CA ASP A 74 -0.80 -2.75 9.19
C ASP A 74 -2.21 -3.31 8.93
N PHE A 75 -2.40 -4.09 7.87
CA PHE A 75 -3.67 -4.74 7.53
C PHE A 75 -3.44 -6.23 7.27
N SER A 76 -3.97 -7.07 8.14
CA SER A 76 -3.90 -8.52 7.98
C SER A 76 -4.76 -9.03 6.82
N LEU A 77 -4.51 -10.26 6.38
CA LEU A 77 -5.37 -10.96 5.42
C LEU A 77 -6.83 -11.03 5.89
N GLU A 78 -7.07 -11.21 7.19
CA GLU A 78 -8.41 -11.20 7.78
C GLU A 78 -9.12 -9.85 7.56
N VAL A 79 -8.42 -8.74 7.79
CA VAL A 79 -8.96 -7.38 7.54
C VAL A 79 -9.33 -7.21 6.07
N ILE A 80 -8.45 -7.64 5.13
CA ILE A 80 -8.73 -7.58 3.69
C ILE A 80 -10.01 -8.36 3.36
N LYS A 81 -10.14 -9.59 3.88
CA LYS A 81 -11.32 -10.45 3.66
C LYS A 81 -12.60 -9.81 4.19
N GLU A 82 -12.60 -9.33 5.42
CA GLU A 82 -13.76 -8.70 6.04
C GLU A 82 -14.22 -7.45 5.28
N LEU A 83 -13.28 -6.57 4.89
CA LEU A 83 -13.61 -5.39 4.11
C LEU A 83 -14.09 -5.71 2.70
N SER A 84 -13.57 -6.79 2.08
CA SER A 84 -13.99 -7.22 0.75
C SER A 84 -15.46 -7.68 0.67
N LEU A 85 -16.07 -8.03 1.80
CA LEU A 85 -17.51 -8.35 1.89
C LEU A 85 -18.39 -7.09 1.83
N LYS A 86 -17.81 -5.92 2.03
CA LYS A 86 -18.53 -4.64 2.14
C LYS A 86 -18.32 -3.73 0.93
N GLY A 87 -17.16 -3.81 0.28
CA GLY A 87 -16.85 -2.95 -0.86
C GLY A 87 -15.61 -3.39 -1.62
N LEU A 88 -15.20 -2.59 -2.59
CA LEU A 88 -14.03 -2.84 -3.42
C LEU A 88 -12.74 -2.56 -2.64
N ILE A 89 -11.74 -3.40 -2.82
CA ILE A 89 -10.45 -3.25 -2.14
C ILE A 89 -9.40 -2.69 -3.11
N ALA A 90 -8.81 -1.57 -2.74
CA ALA A 90 -7.64 -0.98 -3.39
C ALA A 90 -6.42 -1.06 -2.46
N VAL A 91 -5.30 -1.53 -2.97
CA VAL A 91 -4.07 -1.72 -2.18
C VAL A 91 -2.88 -1.05 -2.86
N ASP A 92 -2.10 -0.27 -2.08
CA ASP A 92 -0.71 0.03 -2.40
C ASP A 92 0.17 -1.06 -1.79
N SER A 93 0.89 -1.83 -2.63
CA SER A 93 1.66 -3.00 -2.19
C SER A 93 2.86 -2.65 -1.30
N GLN A 94 3.30 -1.43 -1.30
CA GLN A 94 4.56 -0.98 -0.71
C GLN A 94 4.77 -1.45 0.74
N GLY A 95 3.75 -1.32 1.59
CA GLY A 95 3.85 -1.72 3.00
C GLY A 95 4.08 -3.22 3.15
N TYR A 96 3.38 -4.04 2.38
CA TYR A 96 3.47 -5.50 2.44
C TYR A 96 4.84 -6.06 2.03
N LEU A 97 5.64 -5.26 1.31
CA LEU A 97 6.97 -5.62 0.84
C LEU A 97 8.10 -5.05 1.71
N ARG A 98 7.77 -4.62 2.93
CA ARG A 98 8.69 -4.04 3.90
C ARG A 98 8.78 -4.87 5.16
N GLU A 99 9.96 -5.39 5.44
CA GLU A 99 10.31 -6.00 6.72
C GLU A 99 11.15 -5.04 7.55
N VAL A 100 10.82 -4.91 8.84
CA VAL A 100 11.58 -4.07 9.78
C VAL A 100 12.39 -4.97 10.72
N ARG A 101 13.72 -4.89 10.62
CA ARG A 101 14.67 -5.55 11.52
C ARG A 101 15.58 -4.50 12.15
N ASP A 102 15.66 -4.46 13.46
CA ASP A 102 16.51 -3.51 14.21
C ASP A 102 16.36 -2.06 13.71
N THR A 103 15.12 -1.61 13.57
CA THR A 103 14.72 -0.31 13.00
C THR A 103 14.94 -0.12 11.50
N HIS A 104 15.74 -0.91 10.82
CA HIS A 104 15.99 -0.77 9.39
C HIS A 104 14.91 -1.47 8.57
N VAL A 105 14.59 -0.89 7.41
CA VAL A 105 13.62 -1.44 6.46
C VAL A 105 14.35 -2.25 5.41
N TYR A 106 13.93 -3.49 5.25
CA TYR A 106 14.43 -4.42 4.26
C TYR A 106 13.30 -4.83 3.29
N PRO A 107 13.64 -5.07 2.01
CA PRO A 107 12.67 -5.67 1.10
C PRO A 107 12.33 -7.09 1.54
N THR A 108 11.06 -7.46 1.43
CA THR A 108 10.55 -8.80 1.69
C THR A 108 9.45 -9.14 0.70
N ASP A 109 9.14 -10.42 0.55
CA ASP A 109 7.96 -10.82 -0.22
C ASP A 109 6.71 -10.83 0.67
N TRP A 110 5.54 -10.62 0.07
CA TRP A 110 4.27 -10.71 0.75
C TRP A 110 3.84 -12.16 0.91
N THR A 111 3.95 -12.70 2.12
CA THR A 111 3.75 -14.12 2.44
C THR A 111 2.39 -14.64 1.96
N ASP A 112 1.31 -13.89 2.23
CA ASP A 112 -0.06 -14.31 1.92
C ASP A 112 -0.56 -13.78 0.57
N LYS A 113 0.34 -13.25 -0.30
CA LYS A 113 -0.04 -12.59 -1.56
C LYS A 113 -1.01 -13.40 -2.42
N ARG A 114 -0.79 -14.71 -2.56
CA ARG A 114 -1.62 -15.58 -3.43
C ARG A 114 -3.07 -15.69 -2.96
N GLU A 115 -3.31 -15.57 -1.67
CA GLU A 115 -4.65 -15.54 -1.12
C GLU A 115 -5.21 -14.13 -1.10
N ALA A 116 -4.45 -13.15 -0.61
CA ALA A 116 -4.86 -11.77 -0.50
C ALA A 116 -5.28 -11.15 -1.84
N LEU A 117 -4.51 -11.41 -2.91
CA LEU A 117 -4.76 -10.86 -4.24
C LEU A 117 -6.13 -11.24 -4.83
N ARG A 118 -6.75 -12.33 -4.38
CA ARG A 118 -8.10 -12.73 -4.81
C ARG A 118 -9.21 -11.80 -4.34
N TYR A 119 -8.94 -11.02 -3.29
CA TYR A 119 -9.89 -10.08 -2.69
C TYR A 119 -9.64 -8.64 -3.14
N ILE A 120 -8.55 -8.40 -3.88
CA ILE A 120 -8.12 -7.07 -4.29
C ILE A 120 -8.67 -6.74 -5.68
N HIS A 121 -9.36 -5.60 -5.78
CA HIS A 121 -9.88 -5.09 -7.03
C HIS A 121 -8.84 -4.22 -7.74
N PHE A 122 -8.18 -3.33 -7.02
CA PHE A 122 -7.18 -2.40 -7.55
C PHE A 122 -5.86 -2.60 -6.81
N LEU A 123 -4.83 -3.00 -7.53
CA LEU A 123 -3.48 -3.13 -6.98
C LEU A 123 -2.55 -2.12 -7.63
N LYS A 124 -1.92 -1.27 -6.82
CA LYS A 124 -0.83 -0.41 -7.27
C LYS A 124 0.49 -1.03 -6.87
N VAL A 125 1.40 -1.11 -7.83
CA VAL A 125 2.80 -1.52 -7.68
C VAL A 125 3.71 -0.55 -8.43
N ASN A 126 4.96 -0.41 -8.00
CA ASN A 126 6.02 0.15 -8.83
C ASN A 126 6.83 -0.97 -9.50
N GLU A 127 7.83 -0.62 -10.33
CA GLU A 127 8.66 -1.58 -11.07
C GLU A 127 9.33 -2.60 -10.16
N HIS A 128 9.90 -2.15 -9.04
CA HIS A 128 10.57 -3.03 -8.09
C HIS A 128 9.58 -3.92 -7.32
N GLU A 129 8.47 -3.34 -6.88
CA GLU A 129 7.40 -4.06 -6.17
C GLU A 129 6.78 -5.16 -7.03
N MET A 130 6.53 -4.87 -8.32
CA MET A 130 6.02 -5.89 -9.24
C MET A 130 6.99 -7.04 -9.45
N GLU A 131 8.30 -6.73 -9.55
CA GLU A 131 9.35 -7.76 -9.70
C GLU A 131 9.46 -8.63 -8.43
N VAL A 132 9.43 -8.05 -7.25
CA VAL A 132 9.41 -8.80 -5.98
C VAL A 132 8.18 -9.71 -5.90
N LEU A 133 7.01 -9.21 -6.28
CA LEU A 133 5.75 -9.98 -6.22
C LEU A 133 5.71 -11.13 -7.24
N THR A 134 6.14 -10.89 -8.48
CA THR A 134 5.91 -11.80 -9.60
C THR A 134 7.14 -12.54 -10.09
N GLY A 135 8.34 -12.01 -9.79
CA GLY A 135 9.61 -12.47 -10.38
C GLY A 135 9.80 -12.02 -11.84
N LEU A 136 8.96 -11.10 -12.33
CA LEU A 136 8.97 -10.64 -13.73
C LEU A 136 9.38 -9.17 -13.80
N SER A 137 10.24 -8.82 -14.74
CA SER A 137 10.70 -7.44 -14.97
C SER A 137 9.91 -6.70 -16.06
N ASP A 138 9.21 -7.42 -16.95
CA ASP A 138 8.32 -6.80 -17.93
C ASP A 138 6.98 -6.41 -17.28
N PRO A 139 6.58 -5.11 -17.33
CA PRO A 139 5.38 -4.65 -16.66
C PRO A 139 4.08 -5.21 -17.25
N HIS A 140 4.04 -5.55 -18.53
CA HIS A 140 2.85 -6.14 -19.14
C HIS A 140 2.68 -7.60 -18.68
N GLU A 141 3.76 -8.38 -18.66
CA GLU A 141 3.73 -9.77 -18.18
C GLU A 141 3.43 -9.83 -16.69
N ALA A 142 4.04 -8.94 -15.89
CA ALA A 142 3.78 -8.84 -14.45
C ALA A 142 2.31 -8.48 -14.15
N ALA A 143 1.74 -7.49 -14.86
CA ALA A 143 0.35 -7.11 -14.70
C ALA A 143 -0.61 -8.24 -15.06
N ARG A 144 -0.37 -8.99 -16.15
CA ARG A 144 -1.16 -10.18 -16.48
C ARG A 144 -1.07 -11.23 -15.39
N ARG A 145 0.13 -11.49 -14.87
CA ARG A 145 0.37 -12.46 -13.80
C ARG A 145 -0.38 -12.10 -12.50
N LEU A 146 -0.37 -10.82 -12.10
CA LEU A 146 -1.11 -10.34 -10.94
C LEU A 146 -2.63 -10.46 -11.15
N HIS A 147 -3.10 -10.21 -12.36
CA HIS A 147 -4.51 -10.41 -12.73
C HIS A 147 -4.90 -11.90 -12.69
N GLU A 148 -4.07 -12.81 -13.23
CA GLU A 148 -4.26 -14.26 -13.11
C GLU A 148 -4.35 -14.73 -11.65
N TRP A 149 -3.68 -14.03 -10.74
CA TRP A 149 -3.72 -14.33 -9.30
C TRP A 149 -4.96 -13.76 -8.61
N GLY A 150 -5.79 -12.99 -9.31
CA GLY A 150 -7.13 -12.58 -8.86
C GLY A 150 -7.40 -11.08 -8.85
N VAL A 151 -6.36 -10.24 -8.98
CA VAL A 151 -6.53 -8.78 -9.04
C VAL A 151 -7.36 -8.39 -10.26
N LYS A 152 -8.30 -7.45 -10.11
CA LYS A 152 -9.15 -7.02 -11.23
C LYS A 152 -8.46 -5.99 -12.11
N GLU A 153 -7.87 -4.98 -11.51
CA GLU A 153 -7.10 -3.95 -12.20
C GLU A 153 -5.74 -3.74 -11.56
N VAL A 154 -4.70 -3.70 -12.37
CA VAL A 154 -3.30 -3.53 -11.94
C VAL A 154 -2.77 -2.22 -12.46
N LEU A 155 -2.29 -1.36 -11.55
CA LEU A 155 -1.57 -0.12 -11.86
C LEU A 155 -0.08 -0.31 -11.58
N VAL A 156 0.74 -0.26 -12.63
CA VAL A 156 2.21 -0.28 -12.51
C VAL A 156 2.74 1.14 -12.73
N THR A 157 3.39 1.72 -11.73
CA THR A 157 4.05 3.03 -11.85
C THR A 157 5.49 2.84 -12.34
N LEU A 158 5.88 3.63 -13.36
CA LEU A 158 7.13 3.51 -14.12
C LEU A 158 7.99 4.79 -14.02
N GLY A 159 7.96 5.43 -12.85
CA GLY A 159 8.71 6.66 -12.59
C GLY A 159 8.42 7.75 -13.63
N SER A 160 9.45 8.30 -14.24
CA SER A 160 9.35 9.35 -15.26
C SER A 160 8.67 8.91 -16.56
N MET A 161 8.50 7.61 -16.78
CA MET A 161 7.78 7.06 -17.94
C MET A 161 6.26 7.01 -17.73
N GLY A 162 5.76 7.41 -16.56
CA GLY A 162 4.35 7.42 -16.26
C GLY A 162 3.85 6.13 -15.62
N SER A 163 2.74 5.61 -16.09
CA SER A 163 2.15 4.40 -15.55
C SER A 163 1.46 3.54 -16.62
N LEU A 164 1.30 2.27 -16.31
CA LEU A 164 0.59 1.28 -17.09
C LEU A 164 -0.57 0.75 -16.27
N ILE A 165 -1.76 0.72 -16.83
CA ILE A 165 -2.95 0.11 -16.21
C ILE A 165 -3.36 -1.10 -17.04
N PHE A 166 -3.67 -2.21 -16.38
CA PHE A 166 -4.26 -3.40 -17.00
C PHE A 166 -5.60 -3.70 -16.31
N ASN A 167 -6.69 -3.74 -17.06
CA ASN A 167 -8.04 -4.00 -16.56
C ASN A 167 -8.51 -5.46 -16.74
N GLY A 168 -7.58 -6.36 -17.08
CA GLY A 168 -7.87 -7.75 -17.40
C GLY A 168 -8.06 -8.03 -18.88
N THR A 169 -8.23 -7.00 -19.71
CA THR A 169 -8.39 -7.10 -21.17
C THR A 169 -7.42 -6.18 -21.87
N ASP A 170 -7.46 -4.91 -21.57
CA ASP A 170 -6.73 -3.86 -22.26
C ASP A 170 -5.64 -3.24 -21.38
N PHE A 171 -4.59 -2.74 -22.03
CA PHE A 171 -3.55 -1.93 -21.42
C PHE A 171 -3.75 -0.46 -21.76
N PHE A 172 -3.66 0.38 -20.74
CA PHE A 172 -3.70 1.83 -20.86
C PHE A 172 -2.39 2.42 -20.36
N ARG A 173 -1.75 3.26 -21.16
CA ARG A 173 -0.54 3.98 -20.76
C ARG A 173 -0.88 5.42 -20.44
N ILE A 174 -0.47 5.87 -19.27
CA ILE A 174 -0.65 7.26 -18.80
C ILE A 174 0.73 7.88 -18.69
N PRO A 175 1.04 8.94 -19.48
CA PRO A 175 2.33 9.59 -19.40
C PRO A 175 2.51 10.31 -18.08
N ALA A 176 3.77 10.45 -17.63
CA ALA A 176 4.07 11.28 -16.47
C ALA A 176 3.78 12.76 -16.80
N TYR A 177 3.31 13.49 -15.79
CA TYR A 177 3.20 14.94 -15.87
C TYR A 177 4.61 15.55 -15.92
N LYS A 178 4.83 16.50 -16.85
CA LYS A 178 6.10 17.23 -17.03
C LYS A 178 6.06 18.56 -16.31
#